data_f06a2423ff0c4e66af7700c2044b8043
#
_entry.id   f06a2423ff0c4e66af7700c2044b8043
#
_cell.length_a   1.000
_cell.length_b   1.000
_cell.length_c   1.000
_cell.angle_alpha   90.00
_cell.angle_beta   90.00
_cell.angle_gamma   90.00
#
_symmetry.space_group_name_H-M   'P 1'
#
loop_
_entity.id
_entity.type
_entity.pdbx_description
1 polymer ?
#
loop_
_entity_poly.entity_id
_entity_poly.type
_entity_poly.pdbx_seq_one_letter_code
_entity_poly.pdbx_strand_id
1 'polypeptide(L)'
;MNWQGWAEIALTLGLAVAIGWPLGVYMSRVWNGERTWLDPVLKPFEAFFYTACGVDAKKSQSWWGYAGALLAFNFVGFLIVYGVLRLQGVLPMNPQGFPGLSGHLSFNTAISFVTNTNWQSYAGETTMSTLSQMLVLLGMPQTLAAGVTAHTLEGADQKISLYAVASQEAVKMLGINGGGIFNANSAHPFENPTPLTNLITAVSMDVLGWAAFFAFGRSVLAKKDVRALVIAAALLLSAGAGVVYVTETQTPPAQVAAGVDTSVNMEGKETRFGAPATAAWVAMTTGASNGSVNGMHSSLMPLGGGMAMFLMHLGEILPGGIGSGIAIMVVMAVLSVFVAGLMVGRTPEYLGKKIEAREVQLAILAVLAIPVATLGFSAIAAILPEALKGLMHSGPHGMSEILYAYTSATANNGSAFAGLTANAPWWDTTMGVAMAMGRFMPIVAVLAMAGSLVGKPKLAPSAGTLPTHGGLFIGLLVGVILILGGLQFFPALALGPIVEHFQVLAAVAHAH
;
A
#
# COMPACT_ATOMS: atom_id res chain seq x y z
N MET A 1 6.84 12.99 23.64
CA MET A 1 5.81 11.90 23.70
C MET A 1 4.85 12.16 24.84
N ASN A 2 3.56 12.04 24.61
CA ASN A 2 2.53 12.15 25.66
C ASN A 2 1.52 10.98 25.54
N TRP A 3 0.75 10.74 26.58
CA TRP A 3 -0.23 9.66 26.60
C TRP A 3 -1.39 9.88 25.61
N GLN A 4 -1.71 11.15 25.30
CA GLN A 4 -2.77 11.51 24.35
C GLN A 4 -2.42 11.05 22.94
N GLY A 5 -1.17 11.24 22.50
CA GLY A 5 -0.71 10.75 21.21
C GLY A 5 -0.75 9.23 21.09
N TRP A 6 -0.38 8.50 22.14
CA TRP A 6 -0.55 7.04 22.17
C TRP A 6 -2.01 6.60 22.11
N ALA A 7 -2.89 7.32 22.81
CA ALA A 7 -4.32 7.07 22.78
C ALA A 7 -4.94 7.34 21.40
N GLU A 8 -4.50 8.37 20.70
CA GLU A 8 -4.92 8.69 19.33
C GLU A 8 -4.53 7.59 18.34
N ILE A 9 -3.28 7.12 18.41
CA ILE A 9 -2.80 6.01 17.58
C ILE A 9 -3.62 4.75 17.88
N ALA A 10 -3.76 4.40 19.15
CA ALA A 10 -4.52 3.21 19.57
C ALA A 10 -6.00 3.29 19.16
N LEU A 11 -6.62 4.46 19.26
CA LEU A 11 -7.99 4.70 18.82
C LEU A 11 -8.14 4.48 17.31
N THR A 12 -7.24 5.07 16.51
CA THR A 12 -7.29 4.99 15.04
C THR A 12 -7.16 3.53 14.57
N LEU A 13 -6.12 2.82 15.05
CA LEU A 13 -5.91 1.41 14.72
C LEU A 13 -7.04 0.51 15.26
N GLY A 14 -7.49 0.77 16.48
CA GLY A 14 -8.56 0.02 17.11
C GLY A 14 -9.90 0.17 16.40
N LEU A 15 -10.24 1.36 15.93
CA LEU A 15 -11.46 1.62 15.15
C LEU A 15 -11.44 0.87 13.82
N ALA A 16 -10.32 0.85 13.11
CA ALA A 16 -10.20 0.12 11.85
C ALA A 16 -10.48 -1.38 12.03
N VAL A 17 -9.92 -2.00 13.07
CA VAL A 17 -10.19 -3.40 13.42
C VAL A 17 -11.65 -3.60 13.84
N ALA A 18 -12.18 -2.73 14.71
CA ALA A 18 -13.52 -2.86 15.26
C ALA A 18 -14.61 -2.74 14.19
N ILE A 19 -14.46 -1.83 13.23
CA ILE A 19 -15.38 -1.66 12.10
C ILE A 19 -15.15 -2.76 11.06
N GLY A 20 -13.91 -3.17 10.83
CA GLY A 20 -13.56 -4.26 9.92
C GLY A 20 -14.20 -5.59 10.29
N TRP A 21 -14.41 -5.86 11.59
CA TRP A 21 -15.01 -7.12 12.02
C TRP A 21 -16.47 -7.32 11.54
N PRO A 22 -17.46 -6.44 11.80
CA PRO A 22 -18.83 -6.61 11.29
C PRO A 22 -18.88 -6.57 9.77
N LEU A 23 -18.05 -5.75 9.13
CA LEU A 23 -17.95 -5.70 7.67
C LEU A 23 -17.43 -7.03 7.10
N GLY A 24 -16.45 -7.66 7.74
CA GLY A 24 -15.97 -8.99 7.37
C GLY A 24 -17.02 -10.09 7.54
N VAL A 25 -17.89 -9.96 8.55
CA VAL A 25 -19.07 -10.84 8.69
C VAL A 25 -19.99 -10.70 7.49
N TYR A 26 -20.28 -9.48 7.08
CA TYR A 26 -21.10 -9.20 5.90
C TYR A 26 -20.43 -9.73 4.61
N MET A 27 -19.16 -9.43 4.38
CA MET A 27 -18.40 -9.90 3.21
C MET A 27 -18.37 -11.44 3.13
N SER A 28 -18.24 -12.14 4.27
CA SER A 28 -18.26 -13.60 4.26
C SER A 28 -19.61 -14.18 3.80
N ARG A 29 -20.72 -13.52 4.11
CA ARG A 29 -22.05 -13.92 3.61
C ARG A 29 -22.13 -13.75 2.09
N VAL A 30 -21.64 -12.62 1.56
CA VAL A 30 -21.60 -12.38 0.11
C VAL A 30 -20.74 -13.45 -0.57
N TRP A 31 -19.52 -13.73 -0.06
CA TRP A 31 -18.62 -14.73 -0.65
C TRP A 31 -19.18 -16.17 -0.61
N ASN A 32 -19.98 -16.48 0.40
CA ASN A 32 -20.63 -17.79 0.52
C ASN A 32 -21.97 -17.88 -0.22
N GLY A 33 -22.38 -16.82 -0.93
CA GLY A 33 -23.66 -16.78 -1.66
C GLY A 33 -24.90 -16.73 -0.75
N GLU A 34 -24.72 -16.35 0.53
CA GLU A 34 -25.83 -16.20 1.49
C GLU A 34 -26.63 -14.93 1.17
N ARG A 35 -27.92 -14.93 1.54
CA ARG A 35 -28.77 -13.74 1.38
C ARG A 35 -28.28 -12.59 2.25
N THR A 36 -28.19 -11.39 1.62
CA THR A 36 -27.83 -10.14 2.28
C THR A 36 -28.89 -9.07 2.07
N TRP A 37 -28.86 -8.01 2.88
CA TRP A 37 -29.81 -6.91 2.79
C TRP A 37 -29.64 -6.03 1.55
N LEU A 38 -28.47 -6.05 0.90
CA LEU A 38 -28.21 -5.34 -0.36
C LEU A 38 -28.60 -6.15 -1.61
N ASP A 39 -28.90 -7.44 -1.49
CA ASP A 39 -29.25 -8.30 -2.62
C ASP A 39 -30.35 -7.72 -3.54
N PRO A 40 -31.44 -7.11 -3.02
CA PRO A 40 -32.48 -6.56 -3.89
C PRO A 40 -31.97 -5.47 -4.84
N VAL A 41 -30.92 -4.75 -4.43
CA VAL A 41 -30.32 -3.66 -5.22
C VAL A 41 -29.18 -4.18 -6.08
N LEU A 42 -28.29 -5.01 -5.52
CA LEU A 42 -27.03 -5.40 -6.19
C LEU A 42 -27.20 -6.59 -7.15
N LYS A 43 -28.08 -7.55 -6.87
CA LYS A 43 -28.27 -8.73 -7.74
C LYS A 43 -28.69 -8.41 -9.18
N PRO A 44 -29.56 -7.41 -9.45
CA PRO A 44 -29.87 -7.03 -10.83
C PRO A 44 -28.63 -6.55 -11.61
N PHE A 45 -27.76 -5.77 -10.95
CA PHE A 45 -26.50 -5.33 -11.57
C PHE A 45 -25.54 -6.50 -11.81
N GLU A 46 -25.40 -7.40 -10.83
CA GLU A 46 -24.57 -8.61 -10.97
C GLU A 46 -25.05 -9.47 -12.14
N ALA A 47 -26.36 -9.72 -12.23
CA ALA A 47 -26.95 -10.48 -13.33
C ALA A 47 -26.75 -9.81 -14.69
N PHE A 48 -26.84 -8.48 -14.76
CA PHE A 48 -26.53 -7.72 -15.96
C PHE A 48 -25.09 -7.94 -16.42
N PHE A 49 -24.11 -7.82 -15.52
CA PHE A 49 -22.70 -8.04 -15.87
C PHE A 49 -22.41 -9.48 -16.24
N TYR A 50 -22.98 -10.48 -15.57
CA TYR A 50 -22.83 -11.87 -15.95
C TYR A 50 -23.35 -12.12 -17.36
N THR A 51 -24.51 -11.56 -17.70
CA THR A 51 -25.08 -11.70 -19.04
C THR A 51 -24.23 -10.97 -20.09
N ALA A 52 -23.82 -9.74 -19.82
CA ALA A 52 -23.02 -8.92 -20.74
C ALA A 52 -21.64 -9.51 -21.02
N CYS A 53 -21.02 -10.16 -20.02
CA CYS A 53 -19.70 -10.77 -20.13
C CYS A 53 -19.76 -12.28 -20.50
N GLY A 54 -20.95 -12.86 -20.69
CA GLY A 54 -21.11 -14.27 -20.98
C GLY A 54 -20.63 -15.21 -19.85
N VAL A 55 -20.69 -14.75 -18.60
CA VAL A 55 -20.22 -15.49 -17.44
C VAL A 55 -21.33 -16.40 -16.91
N ASP A 56 -21.07 -17.70 -16.80
CA ASP A 56 -21.93 -18.65 -16.10
C ASP A 56 -21.45 -18.76 -14.63
N ALA A 57 -22.19 -18.13 -13.72
CA ALA A 57 -21.88 -18.11 -12.29
C ALA A 57 -21.88 -19.51 -11.62
N LYS A 58 -22.42 -20.53 -12.27
CA LYS A 58 -22.45 -21.91 -11.78
C LYS A 58 -21.23 -22.73 -12.17
N LYS A 59 -20.42 -22.24 -13.11
CA LYS A 59 -19.20 -22.92 -13.56
C LYS A 59 -18.00 -22.40 -12.79
N SER A 60 -17.28 -23.30 -12.11
CA SER A 60 -15.99 -22.98 -11.51
C SER A 60 -14.92 -22.87 -12.58
N GLN A 61 -14.04 -21.87 -12.45
CA GLN A 61 -12.86 -21.73 -13.29
C GLN A 61 -11.67 -22.49 -12.70
N SER A 62 -10.79 -22.98 -13.56
CA SER A 62 -9.46 -23.40 -13.13
C SER A 62 -8.63 -22.18 -12.72
N TRP A 63 -7.62 -22.36 -11.88
CA TRP A 63 -6.73 -21.28 -11.49
C TRP A 63 -6.04 -20.60 -12.69
N TRP A 64 -5.72 -21.38 -13.74
CA TRP A 64 -5.18 -20.85 -15.00
C TRP A 64 -6.18 -19.95 -15.74
N GLY A 65 -7.43 -20.40 -15.84
CA GLY A 65 -8.50 -19.61 -16.46
C GLY A 65 -8.72 -18.30 -15.72
N TYR A 66 -8.73 -18.33 -14.39
CA TYR A 66 -8.87 -17.15 -13.57
C TYR A 66 -7.69 -16.19 -13.70
N ALA A 67 -6.44 -16.71 -13.62
CA ALA A 67 -5.23 -15.91 -13.81
C ALA A 67 -5.17 -15.27 -15.21
N GLY A 68 -5.50 -16.05 -16.25
CA GLY A 68 -5.56 -15.55 -17.63
C GLY A 68 -6.61 -14.43 -17.81
N ALA A 69 -7.81 -14.61 -17.25
CA ALA A 69 -8.85 -13.59 -17.30
C ALA A 69 -8.45 -12.30 -16.54
N LEU A 70 -7.83 -12.46 -15.37
CA LEU A 70 -7.31 -11.32 -14.60
C LEU A 70 -6.25 -10.54 -15.37
N LEU A 71 -5.27 -11.23 -15.95
CA LEU A 71 -4.21 -10.58 -16.74
C LEU A 71 -4.77 -9.90 -18.00
N ALA A 72 -5.70 -10.55 -18.70
CA ALA A 72 -6.34 -9.99 -19.90
C ALA A 72 -7.17 -8.72 -19.55
N PHE A 73 -7.94 -8.77 -18.46
CA PHE A 73 -8.71 -7.61 -17.98
C PHE A 73 -7.79 -6.41 -17.65
N ASN A 74 -6.71 -6.67 -16.91
CA ASN A 74 -5.74 -5.63 -16.56
C ASN A 74 -5.01 -5.09 -17.79
N PHE A 75 -4.68 -5.96 -18.77
CA PHE A 75 -4.04 -5.52 -20.01
C PHE A 75 -4.96 -4.62 -20.85
N VAL A 76 -6.24 -4.97 -20.98
CA VAL A 76 -7.22 -4.11 -21.66
C VAL A 76 -7.39 -2.79 -20.91
N GLY A 77 -7.49 -2.83 -19.58
CA GLY A 77 -7.51 -1.63 -18.73
C GLY A 77 -6.30 -0.73 -18.96
N PHE A 78 -5.12 -1.32 -19.01
CA PHE A 78 -3.87 -0.60 -19.33
C PHE A 78 -3.95 0.12 -20.69
N LEU A 79 -4.41 -0.57 -21.74
CA LEU A 79 -4.53 0.03 -23.09
C LEU A 79 -5.52 1.20 -23.11
N ILE A 80 -6.65 1.06 -22.40
CA ILE A 80 -7.66 2.13 -22.31
C ILE A 80 -7.08 3.35 -21.59
N VAL A 81 -6.50 3.15 -20.41
CA VAL A 81 -5.92 4.26 -19.61
C VAL A 81 -4.78 4.92 -20.37
N TYR A 82 -3.86 4.14 -20.94
CA TYR A 82 -2.76 4.67 -21.75
C TYR A 82 -3.28 5.50 -22.92
N GLY A 83 -4.28 5.00 -23.66
CA GLY A 83 -4.88 5.71 -24.80
C GLY A 83 -5.52 7.03 -24.39
N VAL A 84 -6.30 7.05 -23.32
CA VAL A 84 -6.94 8.29 -22.82
C VAL A 84 -5.89 9.32 -22.41
N LEU A 85 -4.85 8.92 -21.69
CA LEU A 85 -3.77 9.82 -21.27
C LEU A 85 -3.00 10.41 -22.46
N ARG A 86 -2.74 9.61 -23.49
CA ARG A 86 -2.09 10.07 -24.72
C ARG A 86 -2.95 11.05 -25.52
N LEU A 87 -4.25 10.85 -25.48
CA LEU A 87 -5.24 11.58 -26.30
C LEU A 87 -5.97 12.70 -25.53
N GLN A 88 -5.66 12.92 -24.23
CA GLN A 88 -6.44 13.87 -23.41
C GLN A 88 -6.55 15.28 -24.00
N GLY A 89 -5.56 15.71 -24.80
CA GLY A 89 -5.57 17.03 -25.46
C GLY A 89 -6.67 17.22 -26.50
N VAL A 90 -7.21 16.11 -27.06
CA VAL A 90 -8.30 16.13 -28.06
C VAL A 90 -9.60 15.51 -27.54
N LEU A 91 -9.58 14.91 -26.35
CA LEU A 91 -10.75 14.34 -25.72
C LEU A 91 -11.60 15.42 -25.02
N PRO A 92 -12.91 15.18 -24.84
CA PRO A 92 -13.80 16.10 -24.13
C PRO A 92 -13.45 16.23 -22.64
N MET A 93 -14.06 17.19 -21.96
CA MET A 93 -13.87 17.44 -20.52
C MET A 93 -12.42 17.82 -20.14
N ASN A 94 -11.80 18.65 -20.98
CA ASN A 94 -10.48 19.25 -20.77
C ASN A 94 -10.57 20.78 -20.76
N PRO A 95 -11.25 21.40 -19.78
CA PRO A 95 -11.46 22.84 -19.76
C PRO A 95 -10.19 23.66 -19.55
N GLN A 96 -9.12 23.04 -19.03
CA GLN A 96 -7.82 23.65 -18.83
C GLN A 96 -6.94 23.59 -20.11
N GLY A 97 -7.32 22.81 -21.12
CA GLY A 97 -6.58 22.64 -22.35
C GLY A 97 -5.25 21.89 -22.18
N PHE A 98 -5.15 20.97 -21.24
CA PHE A 98 -3.92 20.18 -21.03
C PHE A 98 -3.58 19.33 -22.26
N PRO A 99 -2.31 19.29 -22.70
CA PRO A 99 -1.87 18.45 -23.80
C PRO A 99 -1.88 16.97 -23.45
N GLY A 100 -1.78 16.09 -24.46
CA GLY A 100 -1.54 14.67 -24.25
C GLY A 100 -0.23 14.43 -23.51
N LEU A 101 -0.22 13.46 -22.59
CA LEU A 101 0.96 13.12 -21.79
C LEU A 101 2.06 12.47 -22.65
N SER A 102 3.32 12.58 -22.22
CA SER A 102 4.44 11.86 -22.86
C SER A 102 4.24 10.33 -22.82
N GLY A 103 4.93 9.60 -23.69
CA GLY A 103 4.79 8.15 -23.77
C GLY A 103 5.20 7.45 -22.47
N HIS A 104 6.32 7.85 -21.85
CA HIS A 104 6.82 7.26 -20.62
C HIS A 104 5.90 7.57 -19.43
N LEU A 105 5.43 8.82 -19.30
CA LEU A 105 4.51 9.20 -18.22
C LEU A 105 3.14 8.47 -18.35
N SER A 106 2.62 8.37 -19.58
CA SER A 106 1.39 7.62 -19.84
C SER A 106 1.54 6.14 -19.51
N PHE A 107 2.70 5.55 -19.84
CA PHE A 107 3.02 4.15 -19.49
C PHE A 107 3.06 3.95 -17.98
N ASN A 108 3.85 4.77 -17.27
CA ASN A 108 3.96 4.71 -15.82
C ASN A 108 2.58 4.84 -15.16
N THR A 109 1.84 5.89 -15.52
CA THR A 109 0.51 6.16 -14.95
C THR A 109 -0.46 5.02 -15.24
N ALA A 110 -0.53 4.51 -16.48
CA ALA A 110 -1.44 3.43 -16.82
C ALA A 110 -1.13 2.14 -16.04
N ILE A 111 0.13 1.74 -15.94
CA ILE A 111 0.53 0.59 -15.12
C ILE A 111 0.22 0.85 -13.65
N SER A 112 0.53 2.04 -13.15
CA SER A 112 0.31 2.42 -11.76
C SER A 112 -1.17 2.26 -11.34
N PHE A 113 -2.10 2.73 -12.14
CA PHE A 113 -3.53 2.63 -11.82
C PHE A 113 -4.09 1.23 -12.03
N VAL A 114 -3.64 0.51 -13.05
CA VAL A 114 -4.05 -0.88 -13.30
C VAL A 114 -3.54 -1.84 -12.24
N THR A 115 -2.37 -1.60 -11.67
CA THR A 115 -1.82 -2.39 -10.57
C THR A 115 -2.30 -1.92 -9.19
N ASN A 116 -3.14 -0.90 -9.12
CA ASN A 116 -3.61 -0.26 -7.89
C ASN A 116 -2.46 0.29 -7.01
N THR A 117 -1.37 0.73 -7.65
CA THR A 117 -0.24 1.38 -6.98
C THR A 117 -0.53 2.85 -6.77
N ASN A 118 -1.12 3.48 -7.77
CA ASN A 118 -1.46 4.91 -7.85
C ASN A 118 -0.26 5.84 -7.60
N TRP A 119 0.96 5.39 -7.93
CA TRP A 119 2.12 6.27 -8.03
C TRP A 119 1.88 7.33 -9.11
N GLN A 120 2.13 8.58 -8.79
CA GLN A 120 1.93 9.73 -9.67
C GLN A 120 3.23 10.51 -9.83
N SER A 121 3.90 10.37 -10.99
CA SER A 121 5.06 11.20 -11.36
C SER A 121 4.63 12.60 -11.84
N TYR A 122 3.47 13.10 -11.45
CA TYR A 122 2.86 14.36 -11.86
C TYR A 122 1.95 14.90 -10.74
N ALA A 123 1.66 16.18 -10.78
CA ALA A 123 0.60 16.79 -9.99
C ALA A 123 -0.71 16.76 -10.78
N GLY A 124 -1.75 16.10 -10.27
CA GLY A 124 -3.01 15.90 -10.98
C GLY A 124 -3.70 17.21 -11.37
N GLU A 125 -3.68 18.19 -10.48
CA GLU A 125 -4.27 19.52 -10.63
C GLU A 125 -3.68 20.36 -11.78
N THR A 126 -2.44 20.08 -12.18
CA THR A 126 -1.73 20.84 -13.25
C THR A 126 -1.47 20.03 -14.51
N THR A 127 -1.81 18.73 -14.53
CA THR A 127 -1.39 17.83 -15.61
C THR A 127 -2.56 17.06 -16.24
N MET A 128 -3.59 16.71 -15.45
CA MET A 128 -4.65 15.80 -15.89
C MET A 128 -5.93 16.54 -16.22
N SER A 129 -6.53 16.23 -17.39
CA SER A 129 -7.88 16.67 -17.73
C SER A 129 -8.92 16.06 -16.77
N THR A 130 -10.11 16.67 -16.69
CA THR A 130 -11.21 16.14 -15.88
C THR A 130 -11.56 14.70 -16.27
N LEU A 131 -11.61 14.38 -17.56
CA LEU A 131 -11.88 13.02 -18.03
C LEU A 131 -10.78 12.04 -17.60
N SER A 132 -9.50 12.43 -17.71
CA SER A 132 -8.38 11.61 -17.26
C SER A 132 -8.45 11.34 -15.75
N GLN A 133 -8.73 12.37 -14.94
CA GLN A 133 -8.92 12.23 -13.50
C GLN A 133 -10.10 11.29 -13.15
N MET A 134 -11.23 11.43 -13.85
CA MET A 134 -12.38 10.53 -13.66
C MET A 134 -12.03 9.08 -13.93
N LEU A 135 -11.27 8.82 -15.00
CA LEU A 135 -10.90 7.46 -15.40
C LEU A 135 -9.90 6.83 -14.42
N VAL A 136 -8.82 7.55 -14.08
CA VAL A 136 -7.75 6.99 -13.25
C VAL A 136 -8.12 6.92 -11.78
N LEU A 137 -8.83 7.92 -11.25
CA LEU A 137 -9.20 8.01 -9.84
C LEU A 137 -10.63 7.53 -9.56
N LEU A 138 -11.41 7.14 -10.58
CA LEU A 138 -12.81 6.74 -10.50
C LEU A 138 -13.70 7.78 -9.78
N GLY A 139 -13.29 9.06 -9.82
CA GLY A 139 -14.00 10.16 -9.18
C GLY A 139 -15.10 10.73 -10.06
N MET A 140 -16.26 11.02 -9.48
CA MET A 140 -17.32 11.76 -10.16
C MET A 140 -17.09 13.26 -10.00
N PRO A 141 -17.03 14.07 -11.09
CA PRO A 141 -16.74 15.48 -10.99
C PRO A 141 -17.87 16.20 -10.22
N GLN A 142 -17.50 17.07 -9.28
CA GLN A 142 -18.43 17.96 -8.60
C GLN A 142 -18.77 19.18 -9.46
N THR A 143 -17.88 19.53 -10.38
CA THR A 143 -18.05 20.59 -11.37
C THR A 143 -17.19 20.31 -12.60
N LEU A 144 -17.62 20.82 -13.75
CA LEU A 144 -16.85 20.81 -15.00
C LEU A 144 -16.17 22.16 -15.26
N ALA A 145 -16.20 23.09 -14.31
CA ALA A 145 -15.56 24.39 -14.42
C ALA A 145 -14.02 24.26 -14.41
N ALA A 146 -13.36 25.21 -15.07
CA ALA A 146 -11.90 25.22 -15.24
C ALA A 146 -11.10 25.53 -13.95
N GLY A 147 -11.78 25.77 -12.84
CA GLY A 147 -11.15 26.20 -11.58
C GLY A 147 -11.38 27.68 -11.30
N VAL A 148 -10.91 28.13 -10.15
CA VAL A 148 -10.99 29.52 -9.68
C VAL A 148 -9.59 30.07 -9.53
N THR A 149 -9.34 31.29 -10.01
CA THR A 149 -8.10 32.01 -9.75
C THR A 149 -8.27 32.78 -8.45
N ALA A 150 -7.39 32.54 -7.49
CA ALA A 150 -7.29 33.29 -6.25
C ALA A 150 -5.95 34.05 -6.20
N HIS A 151 -5.95 35.20 -5.57
CA HIS A 151 -4.72 35.96 -5.30
C HIS A 151 -4.17 35.57 -3.92
N THR A 152 -2.91 35.17 -3.85
CA THR A 152 -2.25 34.92 -2.59
C THR A 152 -1.95 36.21 -1.82
N LEU A 153 -1.62 36.10 -0.56
CA LEU A 153 -1.23 37.26 0.26
C LEU A 153 0.04 37.94 -0.28
N GLU A 154 0.90 37.19 -0.95
CA GLU A 154 2.11 37.67 -1.61
C GLU A 154 1.83 38.30 -2.99
N GLY A 155 0.58 38.32 -3.44
CA GLY A 155 0.15 38.93 -4.70
C GLY A 155 0.32 38.04 -5.94
N ALA A 156 0.64 36.76 -5.77
CA ALA A 156 0.69 35.80 -6.88
C ALA A 156 -0.70 35.23 -7.22
N ASP A 157 -0.91 34.92 -8.50
CA ASP A 157 -2.11 34.22 -8.95
C ASP A 157 -2.00 32.72 -8.72
N GLN A 158 -2.91 32.16 -7.94
CA GLN A 158 -3.04 30.72 -7.72
C GLN A 158 -4.31 30.19 -8.36
N LYS A 159 -4.18 29.23 -9.27
CA LYS A 159 -5.34 28.56 -9.86
C LYS A 159 -5.75 27.38 -8.99
N ILE A 160 -6.94 27.46 -8.40
CA ILE A 160 -7.53 26.42 -7.57
C ILE A 160 -8.39 25.52 -8.46
N SER A 161 -8.03 24.26 -8.57
CA SER A 161 -8.78 23.26 -9.34
C SER A 161 -10.01 22.78 -8.55
N LEU A 162 -11.17 22.70 -9.21
CA LEU A 162 -12.45 22.32 -8.62
C LEU A 162 -12.88 20.93 -9.14
N TYR A 163 -12.08 19.89 -8.84
CA TYR A 163 -12.37 18.53 -9.28
C TYR A 163 -13.29 17.76 -8.35
N ALA A 164 -13.43 16.46 -8.63
CA ALA A 164 -14.22 15.47 -7.90
C ALA A 164 -13.59 15.05 -6.56
N VAL A 165 -13.12 16.00 -5.74
CA VAL A 165 -12.28 15.74 -4.56
C VAL A 165 -12.95 14.79 -3.57
N ALA A 166 -14.20 15.03 -3.17
CA ALA A 166 -14.86 14.24 -2.13
C ALA A 166 -15.14 12.79 -2.57
N SER A 167 -15.62 12.59 -3.81
CA SER A 167 -15.88 11.24 -4.32
C SER A 167 -14.57 10.46 -4.56
N GLN A 168 -13.54 11.16 -5.04
CA GLN A 168 -12.22 10.58 -5.23
C GLN A 168 -11.59 10.19 -3.90
N GLU A 169 -11.67 11.01 -2.86
CA GLU A 169 -11.15 10.71 -1.53
C GLU A 169 -11.81 9.46 -0.93
N ALA A 170 -13.13 9.29 -1.10
CA ALA A 170 -13.83 8.10 -0.65
C ALA A 170 -13.32 6.82 -1.36
N VAL A 171 -13.15 6.88 -2.70
CA VAL A 171 -12.62 5.75 -3.49
C VAL A 171 -11.16 5.48 -3.17
N LYS A 172 -10.34 6.54 -3.04
CA LYS A 172 -8.93 6.51 -2.70
C LYS A 172 -8.66 5.75 -1.39
N MET A 173 -9.47 6.00 -0.36
CA MET A 173 -9.30 5.38 0.94
C MET A 173 -9.89 3.97 0.99
N LEU A 174 -11.17 3.79 0.64
CA LEU A 174 -11.82 2.48 0.66
C LEU A 174 -11.26 1.52 -0.39
N GLY A 175 -10.83 2.02 -1.55
CA GLY A 175 -10.19 1.20 -2.59
C GLY A 175 -8.73 0.85 -2.29
N ILE A 176 -8.14 1.39 -1.23
CA ILE A 176 -6.75 1.20 -0.82
C ILE A 176 -5.80 1.51 -2.00
N ASN A 177 -6.02 2.65 -2.67
CA ASN A 177 -5.24 3.04 -3.84
C ASN A 177 -4.41 4.32 -3.68
N GLY A 178 -4.78 5.22 -2.77
CA GLY A 178 -3.98 6.35 -2.32
C GLY A 178 -3.73 7.50 -3.29
N GLY A 179 -4.10 7.37 -4.57
CA GLY A 179 -3.89 8.43 -5.57
C GLY A 179 -4.70 9.69 -5.27
N GLY A 180 -4.12 10.87 -5.45
CA GLY A 180 -4.73 12.16 -5.17
C GLY A 180 -4.77 13.10 -6.36
N ILE A 181 -5.65 14.10 -6.30
CA ILE A 181 -5.73 15.17 -7.28
C ILE A 181 -4.62 16.19 -7.01
N PHE A 182 -4.47 16.57 -5.74
CA PHE A 182 -3.48 17.56 -5.31
C PHE A 182 -2.11 16.92 -5.06
N ASN A 183 -1.05 17.65 -5.38
CA ASN A 183 0.32 17.17 -5.19
C ASN A 183 0.61 16.79 -3.72
N ALA A 184 0.08 17.58 -2.77
CA ALA A 184 0.23 17.31 -1.34
C ALA A 184 -0.61 16.11 -0.85
N ASN A 185 -1.42 15.51 -1.72
CA ASN A 185 -2.29 14.37 -1.41
C ASN A 185 -3.19 14.67 -0.19
N SER A 186 -3.40 13.75 0.75
CA SER A 186 -4.24 13.96 1.95
C SER A 186 -3.63 14.91 3.00
N ALA A 187 -2.48 15.54 2.73
CA ALA A 187 -2.02 16.73 3.46
C ALA A 187 -2.73 18.00 2.96
N HIS A 188 -3.29 17.99 1.73
CA HIS A 188 -3.99 19.16 1.19
C HIS A 188 -5.32 19.41 1.93
N PRO A 189 -5.62 20.68 2.33
CA PRO A 189 -6.84 21.00 3.09
C PRO A 189 -8.15 20.63 2.39
N PHE A 190 -8.20 20.58 1.06
CA PHE A 190 -9.41 20.20 0.33
C PHE A 190 -9.66 18.68 0.34
N GLU A 191 -8.62 17.87 0.47
CA GLU A 191 -8.79 16.40 0.63
C GLU A 191 -9.05 16.04 2.09
N ASN A 192 -8.40 16.72 3.04
CA ASN A 192 -8.42 16.35 4.45
C ASN A 192 -8.42 17.61 5.37
N PRO A 193 -9.56 18.29 5.50
CA PRO A 193 -9.62 19.61 6.14
C PRO A 193 -9.47 19.62 7.67
N THR A 194 -9.86 18.54 8.38
CA THR A 194 -9.97 18.55 9.84
C THR A 194 -9.39 17.29 10.49
N PRO A 195 -9.08 17.30 11.79
CA PRO A 195 -8.71 16.07 12.52
C PRO A 195 -9.77 14.96 12.45
N LEU A 196 -11.05 15.31 12.37
CA LEU A 196 -12.13 14.33 12.22
C LEU A 196 -12.11 13.66 10.84
N THR A 197 -11.91 14.44 9.77
CA THR A 197 -11.75 13.87 8.43
C THR A 197 -10.51 13.01 8.36
N ASN A 198 -9.41 13.41 8.99
CA ASN A 198 -8.19 12.62 9.08
C ASN A 198 -8.44 11.26 9.76
N LEU A 199 -9.19 11.22 10.85
CA LEU A 199 -9.54 9.97 11.52
C LEU A 199 -10.43 9.09 10.64
N ILE A 200 -11.47 9.66 10.01
CA ILE A 200 -12.38 8.91 9.12
C ILE A 200 -11.63 8.31 7.93
N THR A 201 -10.80 9.10 7.27
CA THR A 201 -10.03 8.65 6.10
C THR A 201 -8.96 7.62 6.48
N ALA A 202 -8.24 7.81 7.59
CA ALA A 202 -7.29 6.83 8.11
C ALA A 202 -7.97 5.49 8.41
N VAL A 203 -9.09 5.49 9.13
CA VAL A 203 -9.85 4.26 9.42
C VAL A 203 -10.35 3.60 8.13
N SER A 204 -10.84 4.40 7.17
CA SER A 204 -11.35 3.89 5.88
C SER A 204 -10.27 3.19 5.05
N MET A 205 -9.03 3.62 5.15
CA MET A 205 -7.86 3.06 4.48
C MET A 205 -7.66 1.57 4.78
N ASP A 206 -7.81 1.17 6.04
CA ASP A 206 -7.50 -0.20 6.48
C ASP A 206 -8.74 -1.08 6.70
N VAL A 207 -9.93 -0.50 6.80
CA VAL A 207 -11.14 -1.20 7.25
C VAL A 207 -11.50 -2.40 6.38
N LEU A 208 -11.35 -2.30 5.05
CA LEU A 208 -11.62 -3.41 4.12
C LEU A 208 -10.53 -4.48 4.15
N GLY A 209 -9.28 -4.11 4.41
CA GLY A 209 -8.19 -5.06 4.65
C GLY A 209 -8.49 -5.93 5.87
N TRP A 210 -8.83 -5.34 7.02
CA TRP A 210 -9.27 -6.08 8.21
C TRP A 210 -10.51 -6.92 7.95
N ALA A 211 -11.50 -6.37 7.23
CA ALA A 211 -12.70 -7.10 6.87
C ALA A 211 -12.40 -8.35 6.03
N ALA A 212 -11.43 -8.28 5.11
CA ALA A 212 -11.01 -9.43 4.30
C ALA A 212 -10.41 -10.56 5.17
N PHE A 213 -9.61 -10.24 6.19
CA PHE A 213 -9.10 -11.24 7.15
C PHE A 213 -10.25 -11.94 7.87
N PHE A 214 -11.21 -11.20 8.42
CA PHE A 214 -12.36 -11.77 9.14
C PHE A 214 -13.28 -12.57 8.21
N ALA A 215 -13.50 -12.09 6.97
CA ALA A 215 -14.27 -12.78 5.97
C ALA A 215 -13.64 -14.12 5.58
N PHE A 216 -12.34 -14.14 5.32
CA PHE A 216 -11.58 -15.36 5.02
C PHE A 216 -11.72 -16.39 6.13
N GLY A 217 -11.49 -16.00 7.40
CA GLY A 217 -11.59 -16.92 8.53
C GLY A 217 -12.97 -17.57 8.72
N ARG A 218 -14.01 -16.85 8.31
CA ARG A 218 -15.39 -17.38 8.33
C ARG A 218 -15.65 -18.32 7.16
N SER A 219 -15.20 -17.95 5.97
CA SER A 219 -15.43 -18.73 4.75
C SER A 219 -14.68 -20.06 4.75
N VAL A 220 -13.46 -20.11 5.30
CA VAL A 220 -12.69 -21.37 5.43
C VAL A 220 -12.99 -22.15 6.73
N LEU A 221 -13.92 -21.66 7.57
CA LEU A 221 -14.28 -22.24 8.85
C LEU A 221 -13.11 -22.39 9.85
N ALA A 222 -12.10 -21.53 9.74
CA ALA A 222 -10.85 -21.56 10.50
C ALA A 222 -10.67 -20.30 11.36
N LYS A 223 -11.69 -19.91 12.12
CA LYS A 223 -11.71 -18.66 12.90
C LYS A 223 -10.56 -18.52 13.90
N LYS A 224 -10.08 -19.63 14.48
CA LYS A 224 -8.96 -19.61 15.45
C LYS A 224 -7.65 -19.31 14.77
N ASP A 225 -7.40 -19.93 13.62
CA ASP A 225 -6.16 -19.77 12.84
C ASP A 225 -6.05 -18.35 12.29
N VAL A 226 -7.14 -17.83 11.72
CA VAL A 226 -7.17 -16.46 11.19
C VAL A 226 -7.11 -15.41 12.32
N ARG A 227 -7.60 -15.70 13.52
CA ARG A 227 -7.37 -14.82 14.68
C ARG A 227 -5.87 -14.66 14.97
N ALA A 228 -5.07 -15.70 14.79
CA ALA A 228 -3.62 -15.61 14.96
C ALA A 228 -3.00 -14.68 13.90
N LEU A 229 -3.47 -14.72 12.63
CA LEU A 229 -3.03 -13.81 11.58
C LEU A 229 -3.39 -12.35 11.91
N VAL A 230 -4.63 -12.11 12.35
CA VAL A 230 -5.11 -10.77 12.76
C VAL A 230 -4.26 -10.20 13.90
N ILE A 231 -3.96 -11.01 14.93
CA ILE A 231 -3.14 -10.55 16.06
C ILE A 231 -1.71 -10.26 15.61
N ALA A 232 -1.12 -11.12 14.78
CA ALA A 232 0.23 -10.89 14.24
C ALA A 232 0.31 -9.59 13.43
N ALA A 233 -0.66 -9.35 12.55
CA ALA A 233 -0.75 -8.10 11.77
C ALA A 233 -0.92 -6.87 12.69
N ALA A 234 -1.83 -6.94 13.66
CA ALA A 234 -2.07 -5.84 14.59
C ALA A 234 -0.83 -5.50 15.44
N LEU A 235 -0.09 -6.52 15.91
CA LEU A 235 1.16 -6.32 16.66
C LEU A 235 2.23 -5.61 15.80
N LEU A 236 2.44 -6.07 14.57
CA LEU A 236 3.44 -5.49 13.67
C LEU A 236 3.06 -4.06 13.28
N LEU A 237 1.78 -3.81 12.93
CA LEU A 237 1.30 -2.47 12.57
C LEU A 237 1.42 -1.50 13.76
N SER A 238 1.03 -1.93 14.96
CA SER A 238 1.14 -1.11 16.18
C SER A 238 2.59 -0.81 16.54
N ALA A 239 3.49 -1.79 16.38
CA ALA A 239 4.92 -1.59 16.58
C ALA A 239 5.49 -0.58 15.57
N GLY A 240 5.11 -0.69 14.29
CA GLY A 240 5.51 0.26 13.26
C GLY A 240 5.05 1.70 13.57
N ALA A 241 3.78 1.88 13.91
CA ALA A 241 3.24 3.18 14.31
C ALA A 241 3.96 3.74 15.55
N GLY A 242 4.28 2.86 16.52
CA GLY A 242 5.03 3.22 17.71
C GLY A 242 6.44 3.72 17.40
N VAL A 243 7.17 3.02 16.51
CA VAL A 243 8.51 3.46 16.09
C VAL A 243 8.45 4.81 15.40
N VAL A 244 7.54 5.00 14.44
CA VAL A 244 7.39 6.30 13.77
C VAL A 244 7.06 7.39 14.79
N TYR A 245 6.12 7.17 15.71
CA TYR A 245 5.76 8.18 16.71
C TYR A 245 6.93 8.55 17.63
N VAL A 246 7.69 7.55 18.09
CA VAL A 246 8.86 7.78 18.94
C VAL A 246 9.93 8.61 18.22
N THR A 247 10.20 8.29 16.96
CA THR A 247 11.20 9.04 16.18
C THR A 247 10.74 10.46 15.86
N GLU A 248 9.48 10.65 15.50
CA GLU A 248 8.94 11.98 15.16
C GLU A 248 8.75 12.91 16.38
N THR A 249 8.83 12.37 17.59
CA THR A 249 8.87 13.18 18.83
C THR A 249 10.29 13.55 19.27
N GLN A 250 11.30 13.28 18.44
CA GLN A 250 12.65 13.79 18.64
C GLN A 250 12.83 15.13 17.91
N THR A 251 13.73 15.95 18.43
CA THR A 251 14.02 17.26 17.82
C THR A 251 15.03 17.09 16.68
N PRO A 252 14.73 17.56 15.47
CA PRO A 252 15.69 17.50 14.37
C PRO A 252 16.92 18.38 14.65
N PRO A 253 18.16 17.87 14.49
CA PRO A 253 19.37 18.62 14.80
C PRO A 253 19.52 19.92 14.00
N ALA A 254 19.10 19.92 12.74
CA ALA A 254 19.12 21.10 11.88
C ALA A 254 18.24 22.24 12.43
N GLN A 255 17.10 21.91 13.04
CA GLN A 255 16.20 22.87 13.66
C GLN A 255 16.79 23.40 14.97
N VAL A 256 17.45 22.53 15.75
CA VAL A 256 18.20 22.97 16.95
C VAL A 256 19.32 23.94 16.59
N ALA A 257 20.12 23.59 15.57
CA ALA A 257 21.20 24.43 15.08
C ALA A 257 20.71 25.79 14.53
N ALA A 258 19.49 25.84 14.00
CA ALA A 258 18.84 27.07 13.55
C ALA A 258 18.19 27.88 14.69
N GLY A 259 18.27 27.44 15.95
CA GLY A 259 17.67 28.10 17.11
C GLY A 259 16.14 28.04 17.16
N VAL A 260 15.53 27.07 16.46
CA VAL A 260 14.08 26.85 16.48
C VAL A 260 13.73 26.00 17.70
N ASP A 261 12.80 26.48 18.53
CA ASP A 261 12.27 25.70 19.65
C ASP A 261 11.34 24.59 19.13
N THR A 262 11.85 23.37 19.09
CA THR A 262 11.09 22.22 18.61
C THR A 262 11.19 21.06 19.59
N SER A 263 10.09 20.74 20.25
CA SER A 263 9.95 19.51 21.03
C SER A 263 9.52 18.30 20.18
N VAL A 264 9.20 18.51 18.90
CA VAL A 264 8.63 17.54 17.98
C VAL A 264 9.04 17.88 16.54
N ASN A 265 9.37 16.87 15.73
CA ASN A 265 9.59 17.08 14.31
C ASN A 265 8.28 17.42 13.59
N MET A 266 8.08 18.70 13.28
CA MET A 266 6.91 19.17 12.51
C MET A 266 7.24 19.43 11.03
N GLU A 267 8.47 19.20 10.59
CA GLU A 267 8.81 19.33 9.18
C GLU A 267 7.93 18.41 8.32
N GLY A 268 7.38 18.95 7.24
CA GLY A 268 6.51 18.21 6.33
C GLY A 268 5.20 17.69 6.93
N LYS A 269 4.85 18.09 8.17
CA LYS A 269 3.61 17.69 8.84
C LYS A 269 2.64 18.85 8.97
N GLU A 270 1.37 18.53 8.88
CA GLU A 270 0.30 19.50 9.03
C GLU A 270 0.02 19.78 10.53
N THR A 271 -0.03 21.05 10.89
CA THR A 271 -0.29 21.48 12.29
C THR A 271 -1.64 21.01 12.80
N ARG A 272 -2.63 20.85 11.91
CA ARG A 272 -3.97 20.36 12.27
C ARG A 272 -4.01 18.86 12.64
N PHE A 273 -2.96 18.08 12.32
CA PHE A 273 -2.86 16.65 12.62
C PHE A 273 -1.79 16.33 13.67
N GLY A 274 -0.64 16.97 13.59
CA GLY A 274 0.49 16.72 14.48
C GLY A 274 1.18 15.37 14.26
N ALA A 275 2.20 15.09 15.07
CA ALA A 275 3.02 13.89 14.94
C ALA A 275 2.26 12.57 15.23
N PRO A 276 1.34 12.46 16.19
CA PRO A 276 0.65 11.19 16.47
C PRO A 276 -0.22 10.71 15.31
N ALA A 277 -1.06 11.60 14.76
CA ALA A 277 -1.93 11.25 13.63
C ALA A 277 -1.12 10.96 12.37
N THR A 278 0.00 11.69 12.16
CA THR A 278 0.92 11.39 11.05
C THR A 278 1.58 10.03 11.23
N ALA A 279 2.04 9.68 12.43
CA ALA A 279 2.65 8.37 12.69
C ALA A 279 1.68 7.20 12.46
N ALA A 280 0.42 7.33 12.90
CA ALA A 280 -0.62 6.36 12.61
C ALA A 280 -0.84 6.21 11.09
N TRP A 281 -0.98 7.35 10.39
CA TRP A 281 -1.17 7.37 8.94
C TRP A 281 -0.01 6.73 8.19
N VAL A 282 1.23 7.09 8.52
CA VAL A 282 2.44 6.50 7.91
C VAL A 282 2.43 4.98 8.05
N ALA A 283 2.18 4.47 9.25
CA ALA A 283 2.17 3.03 9.48
C ALA A 283 1.04 2.33 8.70
N MET A 284 -0.17 2.89 8.70
CA MET A 284 -1.32 2.33 8.00
C MET A 284 -1.11 2.36 6.48
N THR A 285 -0.73 3.51 5.91
CA THR A 285 -0.55 3.65 4.46
C THR A 285 0.56 2.77 3.91
N THR A 286 1.67 2.61 4.65
CA THR A 286 2.81 1.78 4.21
C THR A 286 2.60 0.30 4.51
N GLY A 287 1.90 -0.03 5.60
CA GLY A 287 1.55 -1.40 5.96
C GLY A 287 0.47 -2.02 5.07
N ALA A 288 -0.54 -1.22 4.69
CA ALA A 288 -1.65 -1.65 3.85
C ALA A 288 -1.41 -1.47 2.34
N SER A 289 -0.31 -0.85 1.94
CA SER A 289 -0.06 -0.42 0.55
C SER A 289 -1.15 0.48 -0.03
N ASN A 290 -1.61 1.47 0.76
CA ASN A 290 -2.56 2.47 0.29
C ASN A 290 -1.88 3.55 -0.55
N GLY A 291 -0.80 4.16 -0.05
CA GLY A 291 -0.02 5.19 -0.75
C GLY A 291 -0.44 6.63 -0.47
N SER A 292 -1.58 6.89 0.16
CA SER A 292 -1.93 8.25 0.57
C SER A 292 -1.01 8.76 1.67
N VAL A 293 -0.77 10.07 1.70
CA VAL A 293 0.08 10.71 2.70
C VAL A 293 -0.63 11.93 3.28
N ASN A 294 -0.61 12.09 4.61
CA ASN A 294 -1.07 13.29 5.32
C ASN A 294 0.08 14.19 5.80
N GLY A 295 1.28 13.86 5.40
CA GLY A 295 2.53 14.57 5.66
C GLY A 295 3.63 14.05 4.73
N MET A 296 4.74 14.76 4.64
CA MET A 296 5.84 14.48 3.73
C MET A 296 6.73 13.36 4.30
N HIS A 297 6.83 12.21 3.60
CA HIS A 297 7.60 11.08 4.11
C HIS A 297 9.12 11.31 4.09
N SER A 298 9.64 12.13 3.16
CA SER A 298 11.07 12.49 3.15
C SER A 298 11.47 13.38 4.32
N SER A 299 10.52 14.07 4.95
CA SER A 299 10.74 14.92 6.13
C SER A 299 10.59 14.15 7.45
N LEU A 300 10.36 12.85 7.40
CA LEU A 300 10.41 12.01 8.61
C LEU A 300 11.86 11.91 9.11
N MET A 301 12.02 11.76 10.42
CA MET A 301 13.32 11.39 10.99
C MET A 301 13.83 10.11 10.30
N PRO A 302 15.15 9.92 10.15
CA PRO A 302 15.68 8.82 9.33
C PRO A 302 15.14 7.43 9.67
N LEU A 303 15.00 7.10 10.95
CA LEU A 303 14.40 5.82 11.36
C LEU A 303 12.88 5.78 11.14
N GLY A 304 12.17 6.91 11.18
CA GLY A 304 10.76 7.01 10.83
C GLY A 304 10.54 6.68 9.35
N GLY A 305 11.33 7.30 8.47
CA GLY A 305 11.36 6.99 7.04
C GLY A 305 11.79 5.54 6.75
N GLY A 306 12.79 5.03 7.48
CA GLY A 306 13.24 3.65 7.44
C GLY A 306 12.13 2.66 7.85
N MET A 307 11.34 2.99 8.88
CA MET A 307 10.19 2.18 9.30
C MET A 307 9.09 2.17 8.25
N ALA A 308 8.80 3.31 7.60
CA ALA A 308 7.85 3.36 6.48
C ALA A 308 8.26 2.41 5.35
N MET A 309 9.54 2.41 4.94
CA MET A 309 10.08 1.45 3.97
C MET A 309 9.97 0.01 4.46
N PHE A 310 10.35 -0.25 5.71
CA PHE A 310 10.32 -1.60 6.28
C PHE A 310 8.90 -2.19 6.30
N LEU A 311 7.88 -1.40 6.65
CA LEU A 311 6.49 -1.86 6.62
C LEU A 311 6.05 -2.26 5.20
N MET A 312 6.45 -1.51 4.17
CA MET A 312 6.21 -1.89 2.76
C MET A 312 6.97 -3.16 2.36
N HIS A 313 8.19 -3.36 2.87
CA HIS A 313 9.00 -4.56 2.62
C HIS A 313 8.35 -5.84 3.18
N LEU A 314 7.45 -5.74 4.16
CA LEU A 314 6.71 -6.89 4.66
C LEU A 314 5.64 -7.39 3.67
N GLY A 315 5.31 -6.66 2.63
CA GLY A 315 4.50 -7.14 1.50
C GLY A 315 3.00 -7.12 1.71
N GLU A 316 2.41 -5.99 2.04
CA GLU A 316 0.95 -5.78 2.17
C GLU A 316 0.25 -6.62 3.27
N ILE A 317 0.97 -7.20 4.20
CA ILE A 317 0.38 -8.10 5.22
C ILE A 317 -0.26 -7.37 6.41
N LEU A 318 -0.20 -6.03 6.48
CA LEU A 318 -0.52 -5.22 7.66
C LEU A 318 -1.67 -4.22 7.47
N PRO A 319 -2.86 -4.61 7.43
CA PRO A 319 -3.66 -5.52 6.63
C PRO A 319 -3.85 -4.96 5.23
N GLY A 320 -3.05 -5.42 4.29
CA GLY A 320 -2.93 -4.90 2.94
C GLY A 320 -4.18 -4.93 2.07
N GLY A 321 -3.99 -4.63 0.78
CA GLY A 321 -5.07 -4.50 -0.20
C GLY A 321 -6.12 -5.59 -0.14
N ILE A 322 -7.34 -5.29 -0.56
CA ILE A 322 -8.49 -6.19 -0.49
C ILE A 322 -8.19 -7.47 -1.27
N GLY A 323 -7.88 -8.56 -0.56
CA GLY A 323 -7.53 -9.86 -1.13
C GLY A 323 -6.02 -10.10 -1.24
N SER A 324 -5.19 -9.16 -1.67
CA SER A 324 -3.73 -9.34 -1.74
C SER A 324 -3.11 -9.49 -0.35
N GLY A 325 -3.49 -8.66 0.61
CA GLY A 325 -2.94 -8.70 1.96
C GLY A 325 -3.18 -10.02 2.67
N ILE A 326 -4.42 -10.52 2.68
CA ILE A 326 -4.71 -11.83 3.28
C ILE A 326 -4.02 -12.97 2.51
N ALA A 327 -3.90 -12.86 1.19
CA ALA A 327 -3.23 -13.87 0.37
C ALA A 327 -1.73 -13.98 0.71
N ILE A 328 -1.02 -12.86 0.82
CA ILE A 328 0.40 -12.85 1.23
C ILE A 328 0.57 -13.25 2.70
N MET A 329 -0.35 -12.85 3.59
CA MET A 329 -0.31 -13.32 4.98
C MET A 329 -0.49 -14.86 5.07
N VAL A 330 -1.32 -15.46 4.22
CA VAL A 330 -1.45 -16.93 4.12
C VAL A 330 -0.15 -17.55 3.59
N VAL A 331 0.51 -16.92 2.61
CA VAL A 331 1.85 -17.34 2.15
C VAL A 331 2.85 -17.35 3.31
N MET A 332 2.89 -16.29 4.12
CA MET A 332 3.75 -16.22 5.31
C MET A 332 3.42 -17.29 6.34
N ALA A 333 2.12 -17.58 6.55
CA ALA A 333 1.69 -18.67 7.43
C ALA A 333 2.12 -20.05 6.91
N VAL A 334 2.02 -20.29 5.59
CA VAL A 334 2.48 -21.53 4.94
C VAL A 334 3.98 -21.71 5.12
N LEU A 335 4.78 -20.66 4.87
CA LEU A 335 6.23 -20.70 5.10
C LEU A 335 6.56 -20.92 6.57
N SER A 336 5.87 -20.28 7.50
CA SER A 336 6.06 -20.44 8.94
C SER A 336 5.80 -21.88 9.40
N VAL A 337 4.69 -22.46 8.94
CA VAL A 337 4.34 -23.85 9.24
C VAL A 337 5.34 -24.82 8.63
N PHE A 338 5.83 -24.56 7.42
CA PHE A 338 6.81 -25.40 6.76
C PHE A 338 8.15 -25.39 7.51
N VAL A 339 8.68 -24.20 7.83
CA VAL A 339 9.95 -24.06 8.57
C VAL A 339 9.84 -24.72 9.94
N ALA A 340 8.79 -24.41 10.72
CA ALA A 340 8.59 -24.98 12.04
C ALA A 340 8.36 -26.50 11.98
N GLY A 341 7.59 -26.99 11.02
CA GLY A 341 7.36 -28.42 10.82
C GLY A 341 8.64 -29.19 10.62
N LEU A 342 9.52 -28.68 9.74
CA LEU A 342 10.84 -29.29 9.51
C LEU A 342 11.73 -29.25 10.75
N MET A 343 11.75 -28.14 11.50
CA MET A 343 12.59 -28.00 12.69
C MET A 343 12.19 -28.96 13.83
N VAL A 344 10.90 -29.21 14.00
CA VAL A 344 10.39 -30.05 15.10
C VAL A 344 10.00 -31.45 14.66
N GLY A 345 10.27 -31.84 13.41
CA GLY A 345 9.96 -33.15 12.85
C GLY A 345 8.46 -33.44 12.73
N ARG A 346 7.64 -32.41 12.52
CA ARG A 346 6.18 -32.52 12.31
C ARG A 346 5.82 -32.36 10.84
N THR A 347 4.72 -32.98 10.42
CA THR A 347 4.19 -32.80 9.07
C THR A 347 3.68 -31.38 8.89
N PRO A 348 4.19 -30.59 7.91
CA PRO A 348 3.69 -29.26 7.64
C PRO A 348 2.27 -29.31 7.08
N GLU A 349 1.31 -28.80 7.83
CA GLU A 349 -0.11 -28.73 7.46
C GLU A 349 -0.67 -27.34 7.78
N TYR A 350 -1.41 -26.76 6.84
CA TYR A 350 -2.11 -25.50 7.05
C TYR A 350 -3.57 -25.60 6.60
N LEU A 351 -4.51 -25.23 7.46
CA LEU A 351 -5.96 -25.34 7.24
C LEU A 351 -6.41 -26.74 6.81
N GLY A 352 -5.76 -27.78 7.35
CA GLY A 352 -6.03 -29.18 7.06
C GLY A 352 -5.51 -29.62 5.68
N LYS A 353 -4.61 -28.90 5.04
CA LYS A 353 -3.95 -29.26 3.79
C LYS A 353 -2.47 -29.47 4.02
N LYS A 354 -1.92 -30.56 3.48
CA LYS A 354 -0.49 -30.85 3.52
C LYS A 354 0.28 -29.87 2.65
N ILE A 355 1.31 -29.26 3.21
CA ILE A 355 2.23 -28.37 2.49
C ILE A 355 3.43 -29.20 2.02
N GLU A 356 3.66 -29.19 0.72
CA GLU A 356 4.73 -29.92 0.04
C GLU A 356 5.64 -28.98 -0.74
N ALA A 357 6.67 -29.50 -1.38
CA ALA A 357 7.69 -28.71 -2.09
C ALA A 357 7.09 -27.69 -3.08
N ARG A 358 6.01 -28.08 -3.80
CA ARG A 358 5.37 -27.21 -4.79
C ARG A 358 4.76 -25.95 -4.18
N GLU A 359 4.02 -26.08 -3.07
CA GLU A 359 3.42 -24.94 -2.39
C GLU A 359 4.49 -24.02 -1.82
N VAL A 360 5.58 -24.58 -1.28
CA VAL A 360 6.71 -23.81 -0.76
C VAL A 360 7.45 -23.08 -1.88
N GLN A 361 7.69 -23.71 -3.03
CA GLN A 361 8.29 -23.05 -4.19
C GLN A 361 7.46 -21.85 -4.66
N LEU A 362 6.13 -22.04 -4.76
CA LEU A 362 5.22 -20.96 -5.15
C LEU A 362 5.15 -19.85 -4.10
N ALA A 363 5.17 -20.20 -2.82
CA ALA A 363 5.24 -19.24 -1.73
C ALA A 363 6.54 -18.42 -1.76
N ILE A 364 7.69 -19.07 -2.00
CA ILE A 364 8.98 -18.40 -2.14
C ILE A 364 8.97 -17.48 -3.37
N LEU A 365 8.43 -17.94 -4.50
CA LEU A 365 8.32 -17.11 -5.70
C LEU A 365 7.49 -15.83 -5.46
N ALA A 366 6.37 -15.96 -4.73
CA ALA A 366 5.55 -14.81 -4.36
C ALA A 366 6.32 -13.79 -3.49
N VAL A 367 7.09 -14.27 -2.51
CA VAL A 367 7.84 -13.41 -1.59
C VAL A 367 9.06 -12.78 -2.27
N LEU A 368 9.77 -13.50 -3.14
CA LEU A 368 10.98 -13.00 -3.80
C LEU A 368 10.71 -11.99 -4.92
N ALA A 369 9.49 -11.89 -5.43
CA ALA A 369 9.15 -10.91 -6.46
C ALA A 369 9.47 -9.47 -6.04
N ILE A 370 9.19 -9.13 -4.76
CA ILE A 370 9.39 -7.78 -4.22
C ILE A 370 10.88 -7.43 -4.10
N PRO A 371 11.74 -8.19 -3.40
CA PRO A 371 13.15 -7.81 -3.25
C PRO A 371 13.92 -7.84 -4.57
N VAL A 372 13.60 -8.74 -5.49
CA VAL A 372 14.28 -8.80 -6.79
C VAL A 372 14.06 -7.50 -7.57
N ALA A 373 12.84 -7.00 -7.67
CA ALA A 373 12.57 -5.75 -8.37
C ALA A 373 13.08 -4.53 -7.56
N THR A 374 12.77 -4.45 -6.27
CA THR A 374 13.19 -3.32 -5.43
C THR A 374 14.70 -3.15 -5.41
N LEU A 375 15.44 -4.20 -5.03
CA LEU A 375 16.88 -4.10 -4.87
C LEU A 375 17.61 -4.05 -6.21
N GLY A 376 17.12 -4.79 -7.22
CA GLY A 376 17.70 -4.79 -8.56
C GLY A 376 17.64 -3.42 -9.23
N PHE A 377 16.46 -2.81 -9.28
CA PHE A 377 16.33 -1.47 -9.85
C PHE A 377 17.01 -0.40 -8.99
N SER A 378 16.96 -0.50 -7.66
CA SER A 378 17.67 0.44 -6.78
C SER A 378 19.18 0.40 -7.00
N ALA A 379 19.77 -0.77 -7.13
CA ALA A 379 21.20 -0.93 -7.39
C ALA A 379 21.62 -0.29 -8.73
N ILE A 380 20.82 -0.49 -9.78
CA ILE A 380 21.10 0.13 -11.09
C ILE A 380 20.94 1.66 -11.00
N ALA A 381 19.87 2.15 -10.39
CA ALA A 381 19.62 3.57 -10.24
C ALA A 381 20.72 4.29 -9.44
N ALA A 382 21.29 3.65 -8.43
CA ALA A 382 22.34 4.20 -7.57
C ALA A 382 23.66 4.47 -8.32
N ILE A 383 23.88 3.86 -9.49
CA ILE A 383 25.10 4.02 -10.29
C ILE A 383 24.84 4.68 -11.63
N LEU A 384 23.58 4.84 -12.07
CA LEU A 384 23.23 5.37 -13.37
C LEU A 384 23.13 6.91 -13.34
N PRO A 385 23.95 7.67 -14.09
CA PRO A 385 23.93 9.12 -14.07
C PRO A 385 22.55 9.73 -14.38
N GLU A 386 21.78 9.12 -15.28
CA GLU A 386 20.44 9.60 -15.65
C GLU A 386 19.44 9.46 -14.50
N ALA A 387 19.57 8.42 -13.67
CA ALA A 387 18.73 8.23 -12.49
C ALA A 387 19.13 9.24 -11.39
N LEU A 388 20.42 9.44 -11.16
CA LEU A 388 20.95 10.32 -10.13
C LEU A 388 20.57 11.80 -10.34
N LYS A 389 20.33 12.22 -11.58
CA LYS A 389 19.83 13.59 -11.89
C LYS A 389 18.45 13.89 -11.29
N GLY A 390 17.66 12.86 -11.01
CA GLY A 390 16.34 13.01 -10.42
C GLY A 390 16.33 13.21 -8.90
N LEU A 391 17.47 12.98 -8.23
CA LEU A 391 17.56 13.10 -6.78
C LEU A 391 17.69 14.55 -6.33
N MET A 392 17.01 14.91 -5.27
CA MET A 392 17.16 16.21 -4.62
C MET A 392 18.32 16.20 -3.62
N HIS A 393 18.56 15.08 -2.96
CA HIS A 393 19.58 14.94 -1.93
C HIS A 393 20.68 13.98 -2.36
N SER A 394 21.88 14.20 -1.81
CA SER A 394 23.02 13.30 -1.96
C SER A 394 23.25 12.46 -0.68
N GLY A 395 24.16 11.49 -0.76
CA GLY A 395 24.52 10.66 0.38
C GLY A 395 23.41 9.71 0.83
N PRO A 396 23.30 9.39 2.15
CA PRO A 396 22.35 8.41 2.66
C PRO A 396 20.89 8.77 2.41
N HIS A 397 20.52 10.07 2.47
CA HIS A 397 19.15 10.48 2.16
C HIS A 397 18.79 10.26 0.68
N GLY A 398 19.72 10.58 -0.25
CA GLY A 398 19.53 10.27 -1.67
C GLY A 398 19.41 8.75 -1.93
N MET A 399 20.14 7.92 -1.19
CA MET A 399 19.95 6.47 -1.25
C MET A 399 18.57 6.05 -0.72
N SER A 400 18.07 6.73 0.31
CA SER A 400 16.71 6.52 0.81
C SER A 400 15.65 6.94 -0.22
N GLU A 401 15.86 8.02 -0.99
CA GLU A 401 14.97 8.43 -2.09
C GLU A 401 14.86 7.33 -3.16
N ILE A 402 15.99 6.77 -3.60
CA ILE A 402 16.03 5.67 -4.57
C ILE A 402 15.31 4.43 -4.04
N LEU A 403 15.70 4.00 -2.83
CA LEU A 403 15.17 2.78 -2.22
C LEU A 403 13.66 2.91 -1.97
N TYR A 404 13.22 4.07 -1.48
CA TYR A 404 11.79 4.33 -1.25
C TYR A 404 10.98 4.25 -2.53
N ALA A 405 11.45 4.87 -3.61
CA ALA A 405 10.76 4.89 -4.89
C ALA A 405 10.48 3.45 -5.40
N TYR A 406 11.52 2.62 -5.46
CA TYR A 406 11.35 1.23 -5.91
C TYR A 406 10.64 0.33 -4.89
N THR A 407 10.79 0.61 -3.60
CA THR A 407 10.00 -0.07 -2.55
C THR A 407 8.51 0.20 -2.74
N SER A 408 8.15 1.47 -2.86
CA SER A 408 6.75 1.89 -3.04
C SER A 408 6.17 1.37 -4.36
N ALA A 409 6.93 1.45 -5.46
CA ALA A 409 6.51 0.92 -6.75
C ALA A 409 6.28 -0.59 -6.70
N THR A 410 7.25 -1.36 -6.19
CA THR A 410 7.18 -2.83 -6.19
C THR A 410 6.16 -3.37 -5.19
N ALA A 411 6.03 -2.74 -4.00
CA ALA A 411 4.99 -3.09 -3.05
C ALA A 411 3.60 -2.57 -3.46
N ASN A 412 3.48 -1.92 -4.62
CA ASN A 412 2.26 -1.30 -5.13
C ASN A 412 1.61 -0.34 -4.11
N ASN A 413 2.43 0.41 -3.39
CA ASN A 413 1.99 1.36 -2.37
C ASN A 413 1.58 2.71 -2.99
N GLY A 414 2.46 3.34 -3.75
CA GLY A 414 2.23 4.62 -4.42
C GLY A 414 2.68 5.86 -3.66
N SER A 415 2.99 5.78 -2.36
CA SER A 415 3.56 6.93 -1.64
C SER A 415 4.93 7.30 -2.19
N ALA A 416 5.22 8.60 -2.23
CA ALA A 416 6.50 9.12 -2.66
C ALA A 416 7.33 9.63 -1.46
N PHE A 417 8.65 9.46 -1.58
CA PHE A 417 9.62 10.22 -0.83
C PHE A 417 9.88 11.48 -1.66
N ALA A 418 9.41 12.61 -1.26
CA ALA A 418 9.15 13.77 -2.11
C ALA A 418 10.37 14.51 -2.66
N GLY A 419 11.58 14.02 -2.48
CA GLY A 419 12.80 14.58 -3.05
C GLY A 419 13.09 14.13 -4.50
N LEU A 420 12.37 13.14 -5.03
CA LEU A 420 12.64 12.54 -6.31
C LEU A 420 11.87 13.22 -7.46
N THR A 421 12.57 13.69 -8.48
CA THR A 421 11.98 14.11 -9.76
C THR A 421 11.73 12.88 -10.64
N ALA A 422 10.58 12.23 -10.45
CA ALA A 422 10.26 10.95 -11.04
C ALA A 422 9.76 11.02 -12.49
N ASN A 423 9.32 12.18 -12.98
CA ASN A 423 8.86 12.35 -14.38
C ASN A 423 10.04 12.40 -15.34
N ALA A 424 10.70 11.28 -15.53
CA ALA A 424 11.81 11.09 -16.46
C ALA A 424 11.74 9.69 -17.09
N PRO A 425 12.24 9.49 -18.32
CA PRO A 425 12.11 8.22 -19.03
C PRO A 425 12.62 7.01 -18.25
N TRP A 426 13.74 7.14 -17.53
CA TRP A 426 14.27 6.08 -16.68
C TRP A 426 13.30 5.70 -15.55
N TRP A 427 12.95 6.70 -14.72
CA TRP A 427 12.10 6.47 -13.54
C TRP A 427 10.72 5.96 -13.93
N ASP A 428 10.05 6.63 -14.87
CA ASP A 428 8.72 6.24 -15.31
C ASP A 428 8.69 4.82 -15.88
N THR A 429 9.69 4.43 -16.68
CA THR A 429 9.71 3.11 -17.31
C THR A 429 10.04 2.02 -16.29
N THR A 430 11.11 2.18 -15.51
CA THR A 430 11.58 1.13 -14.58
C THR A 430 10.64 0.95 -13.40
N MET A 431 10.05 2.03 -12.89
CA MET A 431 9.03 1.94 -11.84
C MET A 431 7.75 1.29 -12.37
N GLY A 432 7.33 1.58 -13.62
CA GLY A 432 6.22 0.88 -14.25
C GLY A 432 6.44 -0.64 -14.33
N VAL A 433 7.64 -1.06 -14.73
CA VAL A 433 8.01 -2.49 -14.73
C VAL A 433 8.02 -3.06 -13.31
N ALA A 434 8.59 -2.34 -12.33
CA ALA A 434 8.61 -2.76 -10.93
C ALA A 434 7.19 -2.96 -10.35
N MET A 435 6.27 -2.01 -10.63
CA MET A 435 4.85 -2.11 -10.26
C MET A 435 4.18 -3.35 -10.85
N ALA A 436 4.39 -3.62 -12.12
CA ALA A 436 3.85 -4.81 -12.80
C ALA A 436 4.41 -6.11 -12.19
N MET A 437 5.71 -6.18 -11.91
CA MET A 437 6.34 -7.33 -11.26
C MET A 437 5.78 -7.55 -9.86
N GLY A 438 5.70 -6.49 -9.04
CA GLY A 438 5.23 -6.55 -7.66
C GLY A 438 3.76 -6.98 -7.55
N ARG A 439 2.91 -6.63 -8.53
CA ARG A 439 1.49 -7.00 -8.53
C ARG A 439 1.25 -8.39 -9.12
N PHE A 440 1.70 -8.64 -10.34
CA PHE A 440 1.25 -9.82 -11.08
C PHE A 440 2.02 -11.09 -10.72
N MET A 441 3.30 -11.03 -10.40
CA MET A 441 4.07 -12.23 -10.02
C MET A 441 3.53 -12.86 -8.72
N PRO A 442 3.33 -12.12 -7.60
CA PRO A 442 2.77 -12.70 -6.39
C PRO A 442 1.35 -13.24 -6.59
N ILE A 443 0.47 -12.50 -7.31
CA ILE A 443 -0.91 -12.95 -7.55
C ILE A 443 -0.93 -14.27 -8.31
N VAL A 444 -0.17 -14.40 -9.39
CA VAL A 444 -0.11 -15.64 -10.19
C VAL A 444 0.44 -16.79 -9.35
N ALA A 445 1.49 -16.57 -8.57
CA ALA A 445 2.07 -17.58 -7.68
C ALA A 445 1.07 -18.03 -6.60
N VAL A 446 0.34 -17.10 -5.99
CA VAL A 446 -0.70 -17.43 -4.99
C VAL A 446 -1.87 -18.17 -5.61
N LEU A 447 -2.34 -17.78 -6.79
CA LEU A 447 -3.40 -18.52 -7.51
C LEU A 447 -2.96 -19.94 -7.85
N ALA A 448 -1.72 -20.13 -8.29
CA ALA A 448 -1.15 -21.44 -8.55
C ALA A 448 -1.05 -22.29 -7.27
N MET A 449 -0.64 -21.68 -6.14
CA MET A 449 -0.60 -22.33 -4.83
C MET A 449 -2.01 -22.73 -4.36
N ALA A 450 -2.99 -21.85 -4.49
CA ALA A 450 -4.38 -22.13 -4.16
C ALA A 450 -4.93 -23.27 -5.03
N GLY A 451 -4.66 -23.26 -6.34
CA GLY A 451 -5.03 -24.34 -7.25
C GLY A 451 -4.43 -25.69 -6.87
N SER A 452 -3.16 -25.70 -6.42
CA SER A 452 -2.52 -26.92 -5.91
C SER A 452 -3.20 -27.42 -4.63
N LEU A 453 -3.47 -26.51 -3.67
CA LEU A 453 -4.11 -26.87 -2.39
C LEU A 453 -5.56 -27.36 -2.56
N VAL A 454 -6.32 -26.80 -3.50
CA VAL A 454 -7.70 -27.25 -3.78
C VAL A 454 -7.74 -28.72 -4.17
N GLY A 455 -6.79 -29.18 -4.98
CA GLY A 455 -6.71 -30.58 -5.43
C GLY A 455 -6.31 -31.59 -4.34
N LYS A 456 -5.85 -31.14 -3.15
CA LYS A 456 -5.42 -32.02 -2.07
C LYS A 456 -6.58 -32.42 -1.15
N PRO A 457 -6.58 -33.64 -0.57
CA PRO A 457 -7.55 -34.05 0.41
C PRO A 457 -7.40 -33.22 1.69
N LYS A 458 -8.49 -33.02 2.41
CA LYS A 458 -8.47 -32.40 3.76
C LYS A 458 -8.08 -33.47 4.76
N LEU A 459 -7.04 -33.23 5.54
CA LEU A 459 -6.55 -34.11 6.58
C LEU A 459 -7.24 -33.82 7.91
N ALA A 460 -7.47 -34.87 8.70
CA ALA A 460 -7.89 -34.69 10.08
C ALA A 460 -6.67 -34.32 10.96
N PRO A 461 -6.81 -33.43 11.94
CA PRO A 461 -5.73 -33.12 12.85
C PRO A 461 -5.19 -34.36 13.54
N SER A 462 -3.88 -34.51 13.61
CA SER A 462 -3.17 -35.61 14.27
C SER A 462 -2.22 -35.08 15.34
N ALA A 463 -1.63 -35.95 16.15
CA ALA A 463 -0.60 -35.56 17.12
C ALA A 463 0.66 -34.95 16.45
N GLY A 464 0.87 -35.24 15.14
CA GLY A 464 1.94 -34.66 14.33
C GLY A 464 1.61 -33.29 13.73
N THR A 465 0.35 -32.83 13.80
CA THR A 465 -0.06 -31.52 13.24
C THR A 465 0.41 -30.38 14.14
N LEU A 466 1.08 -29.37 13.58
CA LEU A 466 1.45 -28.15 14.30
C LEU A 466 0.20 -27.28 14.50
N PRO A 467 -0.16 -26.89 15.74
CA PRO A 467 -1.28 -25.98 15.96
C PRO A 467 -0.99 -24.60 15.32
N THR A 468 -1.86 -24.15 14.43
CA THR A 468 -1.75 -22.86 13.72
C THR A 468 -2.55 -21.74 14.40
N HIS A 469 -2.71 -21.86 15.73
CA HIS A 469 -3.39 -20.89 16.59
C HIS A 469 -2.70 -20.78 17.95
N GLY A 470 -2.97 -19.71 18.68
CA GLY A 470 -2.38 -19.46 20.00
C GLY A 470 -1.06 -18.69 19.93
N GLY A 471 -0.56 -18.34 21.12
CA GLY A 471 0.58 -17.43 21.27
C GLY A 471 1.88 -17.92 20.63
N LEU A 472 2.14 -19.24 20.71
CA LEU A 472 3.33 -19.83 20.09
C LEU A 472 3.35 -19.64 18.57
N PHE A 473 2.23 -19.90 17.90
CA PHE A 473 2.15 -19.71 16.44
C PHE A 473 2.20 -18.23 16.06
N ILE A 474 1.58 -17.34 16.85
CA ILE A 474 1.66 -15.89 16.63
C ILE A 474 3.12 -15.43 16.71
N GLY A 475 3.84 -15.82 17.76
CA GLY A 475 5.26 -15.47 17.91
C GLY A 475 6.13 -16.04 16.79
N LEU A 476 5.89 -17.29 16.38
CA LEU A 476 6.57 -17.91 15.25
C LEU A 476 6.31 -17.14 13.93
N LEU A 477 5.04 -16.83 13.63
CA LEU A 477 4.66 -16.11 12.42
C LEU A 477 5.29 -14.72 12.38
N VAL A 478 5.20 -13.96 13.47
CA VAL A 478 5.84 -12.64 13.60
C VAL A 478 7.36 -12.77 13.41
N GLY A 479 8.00 -13.76 14.05
CA GLY A 479 9.42 -14.01 13.92
C GLY A 479 9.83 -14.32 12.48
N VAL A 480 9.10 -15.19 11.78
CA VAL A 480 9.38 -15.53 10.37
C VAL A 480 9.20 -14.30 9.47
N ILE A 481 8.16 -13.51 9.66
CA ILE A 481 7.94 -12.27 8.90
C ILE A 481 9.09 -11.29 9.10
N LEU A 482 9.50 -11.05 10.33
CA LEU A 482 10.60 -10.13 10.65
C LEU A 482 11.95 -10.64 10.13
N ILE A 483 12.21 -11.95 10.23
CA ILE A 483 13.45 -12.54 9.70
C ILE A 483 13.48 -12.45 8.18
N LEU A 484 12.41 -12.81 7.49
CA LEU A 484 12.36 -12.72 6.04
C LEU A 484 12.49 -11.27 5.56
N GLY A 485 11.73 -10.34 6.13
CA GLY A 485 11.86 -8.91 5.80
C GLY A 485 13.24 -8.36 6.12
N GLY A 486 13.79 -8.69 7.30
CA GLY A 486 15.12 -8.26 7.71
C GLY A 486 16.23 -8.80 6.80
N LEU A 487 16.27 -10.10 6.53
CA LEU A 487 17.31 -10.71 5.69
C LEU A 487 17.31 -10.17 4.25
N GLN A 488 16.14 -9.85 3.72
CA GLN A 488 16.01 -9.35 2.36
C GLN A 488 16.43 -7.89 2.21
N PHE A 489 16.06 -7.02 3.15
CA PHE A 489 16.12 -5.57 2.96
C PHE A 489 17.05 -4.83 3.95
N PHE A 490 17.44 -5.44 5.07
CA PHE A 490 18.27 -4.79 6.07
C PHE A 490 19.59 -4.20 5.50
N PRO A 491 20.30 -4.89 4.58
CA PRO A 491 21.53 -4.31 4.00
C PRO A 491 21.28 -3.01 3.23
N ALA A 492 20.15 -2.91 2.50
CA ALA A 492 19.79 -1.70 1.78
C ALA A 492 19.33 -0.57 2.72
N LEU A 493 18.54 -0.90 3.76
CA LEU A 493 18.15 0.05 4.80
C LEU A 493 19.35 0.58 5.58
N ALA A 494 20.41 -0.24 5.73
CA ALA A 494 21.64 0.20 6.37
C ALA A 494 22.36 1.30 5.59
N LEU A 495 22.30 1.28 4.26
CA LEU A 495 22.95 2.27 3.38
C LEU A 495 22.22 3.62 3.31
N GLY A 496 20.95 3.65 3.63
CA GLY A 496 20.11 4.86 3.64
C GLY A 496 19.78 5.29 5.07
N PRO A 497 18.55 4.96 5.57
CA PRO A 497 18.02 5.55 6.80
C PRO A 497 18.84 5.24 8.06
N ILE A 498 19.51 4.08 8.14
CA ILE A 498 20.29 3.74 9.35
C ILE A 498 21.58 4.56 9.40
N VAL A 499 22.34 4.67 8.31
CA VAL A 499 23.54 5.52 8.26
C VAL A 499 23.18 6.98 8.46
N GLU A 500 22.10 7.45 7.85
CA GLU A 500 21.60 8.81 8.05
C GLU A 500 21.27 9.08 9.52
N HIS A 501 20.62 8.15 10.21
CA HIS A 501 20.34 8.27 11.65
C HIS A 501 21.62 8.45 12.48
N PHE A 502 22.68 7.68 12.22
CA PHE A 502 23.96 7.83 12.92
C PHE A 502 24.66 9.16 12.59
N GLN A 503 24.52 9.67 11.35
CA GLN A 503 25.03 11.00 11.00
C GLN A 503 24.30 12.10 11.75
N VAL A 504 22.98 11.98 11.89
CA VAL A 504 22.15 12.91 12.69
C VAL A 504 22.57 12.89 14.15
N LEU A 505 22.78 11.71 14.76
CA LEU A 505 23.26 11.61 16.15
C LEU A 505 24.66 12.20 16.33
N ALA A 506 25.58 11.97 15.39
CA ALA A 506 26.91 12.56 15.43
C ALA A 506 26.85 14.11 15.35
N ALA A 507 26.01 14.65 14.49
CA ALA A 507 25.80 16.10 14.39
C ALA A 507 25.28 16.74 15.69
N VAL A 508 24.36 16.04 16.39
CA VAL A 508 23.87 16.49 17.72
C VAL A 508 25.00 16.48 18.74
N ALA A 509 25.81 15.41 18.77
CA ALA A 509 26.92 15.29 19.74
C ALA A 509 28.01 16.36 19.54
N HIS A 510 28.18 16.89 18.34
CA HIS A 510 29.12 17.97 18.05
C HIS A 510 28.56 19.37 18.29
N ALA A 511 27.26 19.51 18.44
CA ALA A 511 26.58 20.79 18.69
C ALA A 511 26.47 21.13 20.18
N HIS A 512 26.78 20.20 21.07
CA HIS A 512 26.90 20.32 22.52
C HIS A 512 28.36 20.29 22.96
#